data_fbc30ff2e03c4e721d0a8e21641cdea5
#
_entry.id   fbc30ff2e03c4e721d0a8e21641cdea5
#
_cell.length_a   1.000
_cell.length_b   1.000
_cell.length_c   1.000
_cell.angle_alpha   90.00
_cell.angle_beta   90.00
_cell.angle_gamma   90.00
#
_symmetry.space_group_name_H-M   'P 1'
#
loop_
_entity.id
_entity.type
_entity.pdbx_description
1 polymer ?
#
loop_
_entity_poly.entity_id
_entity_poly.type
_entity_poly.pdbx_seq_one_letter_code
_entity_poly.pdbx_strand_id
1 'polypeptide(L)'
;MNAQIQGSRIEDAGCRDIQSIGLSPPPELGSTELAEVRTPHPHAGAAQLLHRGIDWPVVVWIVLVHALALVAPFYFSWQGLLACALLIVVTGAMGVCMGYHRCLTHGSFKTYRPVRWLLAFLGGLSGEGSALTWVANHRKHHYLSDKEGDPHSPRDGGWWSHMLWFMPNFGQRWHRELVEKYAPDILKDKVMVVIHYLFLPSHVATGVVLFLIGYFATGIGLGGWRAGLSMVFWGLGVRMVYVLHVTWMINSVTHMWGYRRYETSDDSRNLWWVGLLAFGEGWHNNHHAYQRVASQGHRWWEIDFTYYLIWLMEKVGLAWDVVRLRDIPKGTRPA
;
A
#
# COMPACT_ATOMS: atom_id res chain seq x y z
N MET A 1 24.59 36.71 -31.10
CA MET A 1 24.02 37.26 -29.85
C MET A 1 23.23 36.09 -29.25
N ASN A 2 23.93 35.25 -28.45
CA ASN A 2 23.37 34.06 -27.85
C ASN A 2 22.93 34.42 -26.43
N ALA A 3 21.62 34.37 -26.16
CA ALA A 3 21.09 34.47 -24.82
C ALA A 3 20.90 33.04 -24.25
N GLN A 4 21.81 32.65 -23.37
CA GLN A 4 21.66 31.45 -22.53
C GLN A 4 20.57 31.73 -21.47
N ILE A 5 19.50 30.98 -21.53
CA ILE A 5 18.53 30.90 -20.44
C ILE A 5 19.10 29.88 -19.43
N GLN A 6 19.70 30.37 -18.37
CA GLN A 6 20.01 29.57 -17.18
C GLN A 6 18.71 29.28 -16.44
N GLY A 7 18.21 28.05 -16.62
CA GLY A 7 17.17 27.50 -15.76
C GLY A 7 17.77 27.15 -14.39
N SER A 8 17.37 27.88 -13.37
CA SER A 8 17.66 27.56 -11.97
C SER A 8 17.03 26.21 -11.61
N ARG A 9 17.85 25.17 -11.51
CA ARG A 9 17.46 23.91 -10.86
C ARG A 9 17.24 24.21 -9.37
N ILE A 10 16.00 24.16 -8.95
CA ILE A 10 15.68 24.08 -7.52
C ILE A 10 16.13 22.68 -7.09
N GLU A 11 17.23 22.61 -6.35
CA GLU A 11 17.73 21.38 -5.74
C GLU A 11 16.69 20.88 -4.73
N ASP A 12 16.02 19.79 -5.10
CA ASP A 12 15.04 19.11 -4.24
C ASP A 12 15.80 18.23 -3.24
N ALA A 13 16.05 18.78 -2.06
CA ALA A 13 16.73 18.10 -0.94
C ALA A 13 15.79 17.05 -0.30
N GLY A 14 15.33 16.06 -1.04
CA GLY A 14 14.24 15.21 -0.57
C GLY A 14 14.29 13.71 -0.85
N CYS A 15 15.40 13.17 -1.31
CA CYS A 15 15.51 11.70 -1.40
C CYS A 15 16.98 11.29 -1.28
N ARG A 16 17.57 11.51 -0.10
CA ARG A 16 18.88 10.95 0.23
C ARG A 16 18.71 9.49 0.63
N ASP A 17 19.67 8.69 0.21
CA ASP A 17 19.81 7.26 0.48
C ASP A 17 19.37 6.84 1.89
N ILE A 18 18.44 5.92 1.98
CA ILE A 18 18.09 5.27 3.25
C ILE A 18 19.29 4.45 3.77
N GLN A 19 20.23 4.08 2.91
CA GLN A 19 21.50 3.46 3.32
C GLN A 19 22.62 4.48 3.60
N SER A 20 22.54 5.71 3.10
CA SER A 20 23.51 6.78 3.37
C SER A 20 23.03 7.77 4.43
N ILE A 21 21.77 7.72 4.84
CA ILE A 21 21.40 8.24 6.13
C ILE A 21 21.99 7.23 7.11
N GLY A 22 23.21 7.50 7.57
CA GLY A 22 23.74 6.90 8.78
C GLY A 22 22.74 7.19 9.88
N LEU A 23 21.70 6.37 9.96
CA LEU A 23 20.91 6.21 11.14
C LEU A 23 21.88 5.60 12.15
N SER A 24 22.62 6.49 12.81
CA SER A 24 23.11 6.18 14.15
C SER A 24 21.94 5.50 14.82
N PRO A 25 22.14 4.34 15.47
CA PRO A 25 21.07 3.74 16.26
C PRO A 25 20.46 4.90 17.06
N PRO A 26 19.11 5.01 17.12
CA PRO A 26 18.47 6.08 17.87
C PRO A 26 19.15 6.14 19.24
N PRO A 27 19.40 7.35 19.82
CA PRO A 27 20.03 7.47 21.13
C PRO A 27 19.34 6.47 22.02
N GLU A 28 20.12 5.66 22.76
CA GLU A 28 19.61 4.71 23.73
C GLU A 28 18.74 5.50 24.72
N LEU A 29 17.45 5.52 24.46
CA LEU A 29 16.45 5.98 25.41
C LEU A 29 16.59 5.08 26.62
N GLY A 30 16.76 5.70 27.79
CA GLY A 30 17.07 5.03 29.04
C GLY A 30 16.13 3.82 29.25
N SER A 31 16.69 2.73 29.73
CA SER A 31 16.08 1.40 29.87
C SER A 31 14.73 1.34 30.62
N THR A 32 14.28 2.43 31.20
CA THR A 32 13.02 2.56 31.93
C THR A 32 11.84 3.04 31.09
N GLU A 33 12.07 3.79 29.99
CA GLU A 33 10.97 4.26 29.11
C GLU A 33 10.65 3.29 27.96
N LEU A 34 11.56 2.38 27.63
CA LEU A 34 11.34 1.34 26.61
C LEU A 34 10.45 0.18 27.07
N ALA A 35 10.17 0.09 28.38
CA ALA A 35 9.39 -1.03 28.94
C ALA A 35 7.91 -1.05 28.48
N GLU A 36 7.33 0.10 28.09
CA GLU A 36 5.91 0.17 27.67
C GLU A 36 5.68 -0.02 26.16
N VAL A 37 6.72 -0.02 25.33
CA VAL A 37 6.63 -0.32 23.89
C VAL A 37 7.01 -1.78 23.60
N ARG A 38 7.04 -2.64 24.61
CA ARG A 38 7.21 -4.08 24.38
C ARG A 38 6.02 -4.58 23.58
N THR A 39 6.28 -4.85 22.30
CA THR A 39 5.38 -5.66 21.48
C THR A 39 5.19 -7.01 22.18
N PRO A 40 3.95 -7.52 22.27
CA PRO A 40 3.71 -8.81 22.92
C PRO A 40 4.50 -9.94 22.22
N HIS A 41 4.76 -11.01 22.97
CA HIS A 41 5.46 -12.19 22.53
C HIS A 41 4.93 -12.76 21.20
N PRO A 42 5.79 -13.38 20.37
CA PRO A 42 5.38 -14.12 19.17
C PRO A 42 4.37 -15.19 19.61
N HIS A 43 3.25 -15.30 19.00
CA HIS A 43 2.04 -16.08 19.30
C HIS A 43 0.90 -15.29 20.01
N ALA A 44 0.99 -13.99 20.13
CA ALA A 44 -0.02 -13.18 20.79
C ALA A 44 -1.11 -12.63 19.83
N GLY A 45 -1.15 -13.01 18.55
CA GLY A 45 -2.07 -12.41 17.60
C GLY A 45 -3.52 -12.30 18.08
N ALA A 46 -4.18 -13.42 18.40
CA ALA A 46 -5.53 -13.41 18.96
C ALA A 46 -5.59 -12.84 20.39
N ALA A 47 -4.53 -13.06 21.22
CA ALA A 47 -4.45 -12.51 22.57
C ALA A 47 -4.34 -10.97 22.59
N GLN A 48 -3.78 -10.34 21.55
CA GLN A 48 -3.74 -8.89 21.43
C GLN A 48 -5.14 -8.27 21.31
N LEU A 49 -6.05 -8.92 20.59
CA LEU A 49 -7.46 -8.48 20.52
C LEU A 49 -8.12 -8.49 21.90
N LEU A 50 -7.85 -9.52 22.70
CA LEU A 50 -8.41 -9.67 24.06
C LEU A 50 -7.84 -8.62 25.03
N HIS A 51 -6.55 -8.31 24.93
CA HIS A 51 -5.89 -7.36 25.82
C HIS A 51 -6.12 -5.88 25.49
N ARG A 52 -6.18 -5.55 24.19
CA ARG A 52 -6.28 -4.14 23.73
C ARG A 52 -7.70 -3.70 23.44
N GLY A 53 -8.64 -4.65 23.38
CA GLY A 53 -9.99 -4.42 22.84
C GLY A 53 -9.98 -4.21 21.33
N ILE A 54 -11.16 -3.95 20.79
CA ILE A 54 -11.42 -3.85 19.36
C ILE A 54 -11.47 -2.38 18.93
N ASP A 55 -10.81 -2.04 17.82
CA ASP A 55 -10.99 -0.77 17.11
C ASP A 55 -12.29 -0.82 16.31
N TRP A 56 -13.39 -0.47 16.95
CA TRP A 56 -14.73 -0.53 16.36
C TRP A 56 -14.87 0.29 15.07
N PRO A 57 -14.34 1.51 14.93
CA PRO A 57 -14.32 2.23 13.66
C PRO A 57 -13.75 1.41 12.51
N VAL A 58 -12.64 0.72 12.72
CA VAL A 58 -12.01 -0.14 11.70
C VAL A 58 -12.88 -1.34 11.38
N VAL A 59 -13.40 -2.04 12.40
CA VAL A 59 -14.28 -3.21 12.19
C VAL A 59 -15.56 -2.81 11.46
N VAL A 60 -16.20 -1.71 11.85
CA VAL A 60 -17.41 -1.20 11.16
C VAL A 60 -17.10 -0.86 9.71
N TRP A 61 -15.96 -0.23 9.43
CA TRP A 61 -15.50 0.04 8.06
C TRP A 61 -15.40 -1.24 7.23
N ILE A 62 -14.70 -2.26 7.73
CA ILE A 62 -14.52 -3.53 7.04
C ILE A 62 -15.85 -4.23 6.81
N VAL A 63 -16.71 -4.31 7.84
CA VAL A 63 -18.04 -4.91 7.73
C VAL A 63 -18.90 -4.19 6.69
N LEU A 64 -18.90 -2.85 6.71
CA LEU A 64 -19.66 -2.04 5.74
C LEU A 64 -19.21 -2.30 4.31
N VAL A 65 -17.90 -2.29 4.05
CA VAL A 65 -17.34 -2.53 2.72
C VAL A 65 -17.72 -3.92 2.20
N HIS A 66 -17.66 -4.95 3.04
CA HIS A 66 -18.06 -6.32 2.67
C HIS A 66 -19.58 -6.41 2.46
N ALA A 67 -20.38 -5.75 3.29
CA ALA A 67 -21.83 -5.70 3.09
C ALA A 67 -22.21 -5.06 1.74
N LEU A 68 -21.55 -3.97 1.36
CA LEU A 68 -21.74 -3.36 0.03
C LEU A 68 -21.39 -4.33 -1.11
N ALA A 69 -20.30 -5.08 -0.95
CA ALA A 69 -19.88 -6.07 -1.94
C ALA A 69 -20.88 -7.25 -2.06
N LEU A 70 -21.43 -7.72 -0.93
CA LEU A 70 -22.43 -8.80 -0.92
C LEU A 70 -23.75 -8.39 -1.58
N VAL A 71 -24.10 -7.12 -1.55
CA VAL A 71 -25.31 -6.57 -2.21
C VAL A 71 -25.08 -6.36 -3.72
N ALA A 72 -23.83 -6.18 -4.17
CA ALA A 72 -23.53 -5.85 -5.56
C ALA A 72 -24.15 -6.78 -6.63
N PRO A 73 -24.21 -8.11 -6.47
CA PRO A 73 -24.82 -9.00 -7.46
C PRO A 73 -26.29 -8.69 -7.75
N PHE A 74 -27.06 -8.19 -6.77
CA PHE A 74 -28.46 -7.82 -6.93
C PHE A 74 -28.67 -6.52 -7.73
N TYR A 75 -27.58 -5.77 -7.90
CA TYR A 75 -27.52 -4.51 -8.65
C TYR A 75 -26.47 -4.60 -9.78
N PHE A 76 -26.40 -5.74 -10.45
CA PHE A 76 -25.44 -5.93 -11.54
C PHE A 76 -25.72 -4.98 -12.70
N SER A 77 -24.66 -4.37 -13.22
CA SER A 77 -24.64 -3.71 -14.53
C SER A 77 -23.21 -3.79 -15.11
N TRP A 78 -23.11 -3.81 -16.43
CA TRP A 78 -21.81 -3.79 -17.09
C TRP A 78 -21.01 -2.52 -16.78
N GLN A 79 -21.70 -1.39 -16.60
CA GLN A 79 -21.08 -0.12 -16.22
C GLN A 79 -20.50 -0.20 -14.80
N GLY A 80 -21.24 -0.77 -13.86
CA GLY A 80 -20.74 -1.01 -12.50
C GLY A 80 -19.52 -1.93 -12.49
N LEU A 81 -19.55 -3.02 -13.26
CA LEU A 81 -18.41 -3.93 -13.41
C LEU A 81 -17.19 -3.23 -14.05
N LEU A 82 -17.41 -2.42 -15.10
CA LEU A 82 -16.32 -1.65 -15.73
C LEU A 82 -15.73 -0.64 -14.76
N ALA A 83 -16.57 0.10 -14.03
CA ALA A 83 -16.10 1.04 -13.00
C ALA A 83 -15.29 0.30 -11.91
N CYS A 84 -15.73 -0.87 -11.46
CA CYS A 84 -15.01 -1.73 -10.54
C CYS A 84 -13.62 -2.08 -11.09
N ALA A 85 -13.54 -2.61 -12.31
CA ALA A 85 -12.29 -3.02 -12.95
C ALA A 85 -11.31 -1.84 -13.11
N LEU A 86 -11.79 -0.70 -13.60
CA LEU A 86 -10.97 0.50 -13.75
C LEU A 86 -10.45 1.01 -12.40
N LEU A 87 -11.32 1.06 -11.38
CA LEU A 87 -10.94 1.52 -10.06
C LEU A 87 -10.02 0.54 -9.31
N ILE A 88 -10.11 -0.78 -9.58
CA ILE A 88 -9.12 -1.75 -9.10
C ILE A 88 -7.72 -1.38 -9.62
N VAL A 89 -7.57 -1.08 -10.90
CA VAL A 89 -6.27 -0.67 -11.46
C VAL A 89 -5.82 0.67 -10.88
N VAL A 90 -6.71 1.66 -10.82
CA VAL A 90 -6.39 3.01 -10.33
C VAL A 90 -6.00 3.00 -8.85
N THR A 91 -6.76 2.32 -7.99
CA THR A 91 -6.50 2.35 -6.55
C THR A 91 -5.54 1.25 -6.09
N GLY A 92 -5.58 0.07 -6.69
CA GLY A 92 -4.67 -1.04 -6.39
C GLY A 92 -3.31 -0.87 -7.07
N ALA A 93 -3.24 -1.00 -8.41
CA ALA A 93 -1.97 -0.95 -9.11
C ALA A 93 -1.28 0.42 -9.01
N MET A 94 -1.99 1.52 -9.30
CA MET A 94 -1.37 2.85 -9.28
C MET A 94 -1.30 3.42 -7.84
N GLY A 95 -2.36 3.28 -7.05
CA GLY A 95 -2.42 3.85 -5.70
C GLY A 95 -1.57 3.09 -4.70
N VAL A 96 -1.87 1.80 -4.48
CA VAL A 96 -1.17 0.97 -3.48
C VAL A 96 0.19 0.51 -4.01
N CYS A 97 0.22 -0.26 -5.09
CA CYS A 97 1.46 -0.91 -5.53
C CYS A 97 2.51 0.09 -6.03
N MET A 98 2.13 1.02 -6.91
CA MET A 98 3.07 2.02 -7.43
C MET A 98 3.28 3.17 -6.45
N GLY A 99 2.19 3.70 -5.85
CA GLY A 99 2.22 4.88 -4.99
C GLY A 99 2.73 4.57 -3.58
N TYR A 100 1.95 3.86 -2.78
CA TYR A 100 2.31 3.58 -1.40
C TYR A 100 3.56 2.73 -1.29
N HIS A 101 3.60 1.63 -2.04
CA HIS A 101 4.63 0.62 -1.90
C HIS A 101 5.94 1.07 -2.56
N ARG A 102 5.98 1.16 -3.90
CA ARG A 102 7.25 1.37 -4.62
C ARG A 102 7.75 2.82 -4.55
N CYS A 103 6.83 3.83 -4.62
CA CYS A 103 7.25 5.23 -4.57
C CYS A 103 7.51 5.73 -3.15
N LEU A 104 6.51 5.64 -2.25
CA LEU A 104 6.57 6.27 -0.94
C LEU A 104 7.34 5.43 0.09
N THR A 105 7.20 4.09 0.08
CA THR A 105 7.88 3.23 1.04
C THR A 105 9.33 3.01 0.64
N HIS A 106 9.58 2.51 -0.57
CA HIS A 106 10.89 2.00 -0.98
C HIS A 106 11.71 2.98 -1.83
N GLY A 107 11.11 4.08 -2.33
CA GLY A 107 11.81 5.02 -3.18
C GLY A 107 12.40 4.36 -4.44
N SER A 108 11.67 3.39 -5.03
CA SER A 108 12.09 2.63 -6.19
C SER A 108 12.27 3.47 -7.46
N PHE A 109 11.68 4.66 -7.47
CA PHE A 109 11.80 5.67 -8.50
C PHE A 109 11.50 7.06 -7.93
N LYS A 110 11.91 8.10 -8.63
CA LYS A 110 11.55 9.49 -8.34
C LYS A 110 10.48 9.99 -9.29
N THR A 111 9.66 10.91 -8.80
CA THR A 111 8.61 11.58 -9.59
C THR A 111 8.35 12.98 -9.04
N TYR A 112 7.58 13.79 -9.74
CA TYR A 112 7.17 15.14 -9.31
C TYR A 112 6.28 15.10 -8.07
N ARG A 113 6.41 16.09 -7.20
CA ARG A 113 5.58 16.18 -5.96
C ARG A 113 4.07 16.06 -6.22
N PRO A 114 3.46 16.75 -7.21
CA PRO A 114 2.04 16.58 -7.49
C PRO A 114 1.66 15.14 -7.88
N VAL A 115 2.53 14.43 -8.62
CA VAL A 115 2.32 13.02 -8.97
C VAL A 115 2.37 12.15 -7.72
N ARG A 116 3.34 12.38 -6.81
CA ARG A 116 3.40 11.68 -5.52
C ARG A 116 2.12 11.88 -4.70
N TRP A 117 1.61 13.11 -4.64
CA TRP A 117 0.36 13.42 -3.94
C TRP A 117 -0.84 12.74 -4.58
N LEU A 118 -0.91 12.75 -5.91
CA LEU A 118 -1.96 12.03 -6.64
C LEU A 118 -1.91 10.52 -6.34
N LEU A 119 -0.74 9.90 -6.44
CA LEU A 119 -0.56 8.47 -6.13
C LEU A 119 -0.94 8.17 -4.68
N ALA A 120 -0.58 9.04 -3.73
CA ALA A 120 -0.97 8.91 -2.33
C ALA A 120 -2.49 9.03 -2.13
N PHE A 121 -3.14 9.94 -2.83
CA PHE A 121 -4.60 10.09 -2.79
C PHE A 121 -5.29 8.85 -3.38
N LEU A 122 -4.83 8.36 -4.53
CA LEU A 122 -5.37 7.15 -5.16
C LEU A 122 -5.18 5.91 -4.27
N GLY A 123 -4.03 5.80 -3.59
CA GLY A 123 -3.80 4.74 -2.59
C GLY A 123 -4.76 4.84 -1.42
N GLY A 124 -5.07 6.06 -0.95
CA GLY A 124 -6.08 6.30 0.09
C GLY A 124 -7.46 5.76 -0.31
N LEU A 125 -7.83 5.89 -1.57
CA LEU A 125 -9.11 5.37 -2.08
C LEU A 125 -9.19 3.83 -2.11
N SER A 126 -8.09 3.10 -1.91
CA SER A 126 -8.12 1.63 -1.81
C SER A 126 -8.93 1.11 -0.61
N GLY A 127 -9.03 1.91 0.45
CA GLY A 127 -9.66 1.53 1.71
C GLY A 127 -8.70 0.95 2.75
N GLU A 128 -7.39 0.91 2.47
CA GLU A 128 -6.33 0.34 3.32
C GLU A 128 -5.74 1.34 4.34
N GLY A 129 -6.35 2.49 4.49
CA GLY A 129 -5.84 3.58 5.30
C GLY A 129 -5.04 4.61 4.48
N SER A 130 -4.53 5.62 5.16
CA SER A 130 -3.77 6.68 4.50
C SER A 130 -2.30 6.31 4.26
N ALA A 131 -1.63 7.06 3.38
CA ALA A 131 -0.20 6.89 3.11
C ALA A 131 0.65 6.94 4.37
N LEU A 132 0.31 7.79 5.36
CA LEU A 132 1.06 7.90 6.62
C LEU A 132 1.09 6.59 7.40
N THR A 133 -0.07 5.99 7.62
CA THR A 133 -0.20 4.76 8.41
C THR A 133 0.26 3.54 7.62
N TRP A 134 -0.09 3.47 6.33
CA TRP A 134 0.29 2.35 5.47
C TRP A 134 1.81 2.24 5.32
N VAL A 135 2.48 3.34 4.95
CA VAL A 135 3.95 3.38 4.77
C VAL A 135 4.67 3.07 6.09
N ALA A 136 4.16 3.61 7.22
CA ALA A 136 4.76 3.36 8.52
C ALA A 136 4.70 1.88 8.93
N ASN A 137 3.53 1.24 8.76
CA ASN A 137 3.38 -0.20 9.03
C ASN A 137 4.25 -1.04 8.10
N HIS A 138 4.30 -0.72 6.81
CA HIS A 138 5.05 -1.50 5.83
C HIS A 138 6.58 -1.38 6.03
N ARG A 139 7.09 -0.18 6.35
CA ARG A 139 8.51 -0.01 6.73
C ARG A 139 8.83 -0.74 8.04
N LYS A 140 7.91 -0.76 9.02
CA LYS A 140 8.06 -1.55 10.23
C LYS A 140 8.10 -3.05 9.92
N HIS A 141 7.23 -3.53 9.03
CA HIS A 141 7.25 -4.91 8.56
C HIS A 141 8.61 -5.28 7.95
N HIS A 142 9.13 -4.51 6.99
CA HIS A 142 10.45 -4.79 6.41
C HIS A 142 11.59 -4.78 7.42
N TYR A 143 11.51 -3.91 8.43
CA TYR A 143 12.52 -3.86 9.49
C TYR A 143 12.48 -5.08 10.41
N LEU A 144 11.30 -5.64 10.66
CA LEU A 144 11.06 -6.75 11.59
C LEU A 144 10.51 -8.00 10.91
N SER A 145 10.59 -8.12 9.57
CA SER A 145 9.89 -9.16 8.81
C SER A 145 10.03 -10.54 9.43
N ASP A 146 8.89 -11.14 9.78
CA ASP A 146 8.73 -12.43 10.45
C ASP A 146 9.47 -12.57 11.79
N LYS A 147 9.80 -11.45 12.42
CA LYS A 147 10.39 -11.38 13.77
C LYS A 147 9.39 -10.80 14.76
N GLU A 148 9.74 -10.86 16.06
CA GLU A 148 8.95 -10.23 17.10
C GLU A 148 8.73 -8.74 16.82
N GLY A 149 7.47 -8.32 16.82
CA GLY A 149 7.07 -6.94 16.53
C GLY A 149 6.71 -6.64 15.08
N ASP A 150 6.82 -7.60 14.18
CA ASP A 150 6.23 -7.49 12.84
C ASP A 150 4.70 -7.32 12.99
N PRO A 151 4.08 -6.30 12.37
CA PRO A 151 2.65 -6.07 12.53
C PRO A 151 1.78 -7.22 12.02
N HIS A 152 2.22 -7.96 11.00
CA HIS A 152 1.39 -8.94 10.31
C HIS A 152 2.14 -10.22 9.91
N SER A 153 3.05 -10.72 10.74
CA SER A 153 3.70 -11.98 10.45
C SER A 153 2.72 -13.16 10.50
N PRO A 154 2.73 -14.09 9.51
CA PRO A 154 1.99 -15.34 9.57
C PRO A 154 2.44 -16.29 10.70
N ARG A 155 3.60 -16.06 11.30
CA ARG A 155 4.04 -16.77 12.51
C ARG A 155 3.12 -16.55 13.70
N ASP A 156 2.42 -15.39 13.72
CA ASP A 156 1.37 -15.08 14.68
C ASP A 156 -0.02 -15.62 14.28
N GLY A 157 -0.09 -16.29 13.12
CA GLY A 157 -1.29 -16.91 12.57
C GLY A 157 -1.66 -16.38 11.18
N GLY A 158 -2.09 -17.27 10.27
CA GLY A 158 -2.44 -16.90 8.90
C GLY A 158 -3.59 -15.88 8.83
N TRP A 159 -4.64 -16.04 9.65
CA TRP A 159 -5.73 -15.07 9.74
C TRP A 159 -5.32 -13.76 10.41
N TRP A 160 -4.40 -13.82 11.39
CA TRP A 160 -3.78 -12.64 11.96
C TRP A 160 -3.13 -11.81 10.85
N SER A 161 -2.19 -12.39 10.13
CA SER A 161 -1.46 -11.75 9.06
C SER A 161 -2.37 -11.26 7.93
N HIS A 162 -3.45 -12.02 7.62
CA HIS A 162 -4.36 -11.66 6.56
C HIS A 162 -5.18 -10.41 6.91
N MET A 163 -5.91 -10.41 8.04
CA MET A 163 -6.86 -9.34 8.31
C MET A 163 -7.11 -9.00 9.79
N LEU A 164 -6.54 -9.72 10.75
CA LEU A 164 -6.86 -9.43 12.15
C LEU A 164 -5.87 -8.45 12.80
N TRP A 165 -4.69 -8.28 12.23
CA TRP A 165 -3.59 -7.51 12.81
C TRP A 165 -3.88 -6.01 13.02
N PHE A 166 -4.79 -5.41 12.26
CA PHE A 166 -5.19 -4.02 12.37
C PHE A 166 -6.50 -3.79 13.15
N MET A 167 -7.14 -4.86 13.65
CA MET A 167 -8.38 -4.78 14.43
C MET A 167 -8.19 -4.43 15.91
N PRO A 168 -7.04 -4.70 16.56
CA PRO A 168 -6.83 -4.27 17.94
C PRO A 168 -6.77 -2.75 18.06
N ASN A 169 -7.32 -2.22 19.16
CA ASN A 169 -7.23 -0.80 19.46
C ASN A 169 -5.85 -0.46 20.05
N PHE A 170 -4.95 0.00 19.21
CA PHE A 170 -3.62 0.45 19.65
C PHE A 170 -3.63 1.86 20.25
N GLY A 171 -4.70 2.65 20.05
CA GLY A 171 -4.82 4.02 20.51
C GLY A 171 -4.06 5.03 19.64
N GLN A 172 -4.48 6.29 19.75
CA GLN A 172 -3.93 7.37 18.91
C GLN A 172 -2.44 7.66 19.19
N ARG A 173 -1.99 7.52 20.42
CA ARG A 173 -0.59 7.72 20.79
C ARG A 173 0.32 6.75 20.06
N TRP A 174 -0.04 5.47 20.05
CA TRP A 174 0.73 4.44 19.33
C TRP A 174 0.79 4.71 17.83
N HIS A 175 -0.33 5.08 17.21
CA HIS A 175 -0.35 5.42 15.78
C HIS A 175 0.55 6.62 15.46
N ARG A 176 0.58 7.63 16.32
CA ARG A 176 1.47 8.79 16.18
C ARG A 176 2.94 8.37 16.26
N GLU A 177 3.32 7.66 17.30
CA GLU A 177 4.68 7.14 17.51
C GLU A 177 5.16 6.25 16.35
N LEU A 178 4.25 5.40 15.82
CA LEU A 178 4.52 4.59 14.65
C LEU A 178 4.88 5.44 13.42
N VAL A 179 4.07 6.46 13.14
CA VAL A 179 4.29 7.34 11.97
C VAL A 179 5.54 8.21 12.18
N GLU A 180 5.76 8.77 13.36
CA GLU A 180 6.94 9.57 13.69
C GLU A 180 8.23 8.75 13.54
N LYS A 181 8.20 7.46 13.90
CA LYS A 181 9.36 6.57 13.81
C LYS A 181 9.63 6.07 12.39
N TYR A 182 8.59 5.60 11.68
CA TYR A 182 8.78 4.86 10.43
C TYR A 182 8.43 5.65 9.15
N ALA A 183 7.69 6.77 9.26
CA ALA A 183 7.32 7.60 8.12
C ALA A 183 7.51 9.12 8.38
N PRO A 184 8.63 9.57 9.01
CA PRO A 184 8.83 10.99 9.34
C PRO A 184 8.96 11.88 8.11
N ASP A 185 9.42 11.34 6.99
CA ASP A 185 9.52 12.02 5.70
C ASP A 185 8.15 12.31 5.09
N ILE A 186 7.21 11.37 5.21
CA ILE A 186 5.83 11.55 4.75
C ILE A 186 5.09 12.52 5.69
N LEU A 187 5.30 12.41 7.00
CA LEU A 187 4.68 13.27 8.01
C LEU A 187 5.07 14.76 7.84
N LYS A 188 6.30 15.04 7.38
CA LYS A 188 6.77 16.42 7.11
C LYS A 188 6.08 17.07 5.91
N ASP A 189 5.50 16.30 5.00
CA ASP A 189 4.78 16.83 3.83
C ASP A 189 3.33 17.18 4.22
N LYS A 190 3.06 18.49 4.34
CA LYS A 190 1.73 19.00 4.75
C LYS A 190 0.59 18.52 3.85
N VAL A 191 0.85 18.32 2.54
CA VAL A 191 -0.16 17.82 1.63
C VAL A 191 -0.49 16.35 1.91
N MET A 192 0.50 15.53 2.26
CA MET A 192 0.26 14.15 2.70
C MET A 192 -0.57 14.09 3.99
N VAL A 193 -0.35 15.04 4.91
CA VAL A 193 -1.18 15.17 6.12
C VAL A 193 -2.61 15.56 5.77
N VAL A 194 -2.83 16.49 4.84
CA VAL A 194 -4.17 16.81 4.36
C VAL A 194 -4.85 15.59 3.72
N ILE A 195 -4.14 14.86 2.85
CA ILE A 195 -4.65 13.64 2.23
C ILE A 195 -5.03 12.59 3.29
N HIS A 196 -4.28 12.49 4.39
CA HIS A 196 -4.64 11.59 5.51
C HIS A 196 -6.02 11.91 6.08
N TYR A 197 -6.32 13.20 6.36
CA TYR A 197 -7.63 13.61 6.88
C TYR A 197 -8.75 13.51 5.83
N LEU A 198 -8.42 13.52 4.54
CA LEU A 198 -9.38 13.32 3.46
C LEU A 198 -9.76 11.84 3.24
N PHE A 199 -9.22 10.90 3.99
CA PHE A 199 -9.51 9.46 3.81
C PHE A 199 -11.01 9.18 3.76
N LEU A 200 -11.75 9.42 4.83
CA LEU A 200 -13.19 9.17 4.87
C LEU A 200 -14.00 10.09 3.94
N PRO A 201 -13.78 11.42 3.92
CA PRO A 201 -14.47 12.31 2.98
C PRO A 201 -14.32 11.91 1.52
N SER A 202 -13.15 11.44 1.10
CA SER A 202 -12.92 11.02 -0.29
C SER A 202 -13.69 9.78 -0.68
N HIS A 203 -13.91 8.82 0.23
CA HIS A 203 -14.75 7.65 -0.03
C HIS A 203 -16.22 8.03 -0.19
N VAL A 204 -16.71 8.92 0.67
CA VAL A 204 -18.08 9.46 0.54
C VAL A 204 -18.24 10.19 -0.80
N ALA A 205 -17.30 11.08 -1.13
CA ALA A 205 -17.31 11.80 -2.40
C ALA A 205 -17.27 10.86 -3.60
N THR A 206 -16.41 9.81 -3.56
CA THR A 206 -16.34 8.78 -4.61
C THR A 206 -17.69 8.05 -4.75
N GLY A 207 -18.34 7.70 -3.65
CA GLY A 207 -19.66 7.08 -3.67
C GLY A 207 -20.73 7.97 -4.33
N VAL A 208 -20.74 9.25 -3.97
CA VAL A 208 -21.65 10.23 -4.57
C VAL A 208 -21.38 10.40 -6.07
N VAL A 209 -20.12 10.55 -6.46
CA VAL A 209 -19.74 10.70 -7.88
C VAL A 209 -20.14 9.46 -8.68
N LEU A 210 -19.85 8.27 -8.19
CA LEU A 210 -20.24 7.02 -8.83
C LEU A 210 -21.75 6.90 -8.97
N PHE A 211 -22.49 7.24 -7.91
CA PHE A 211 -23.95 7.23 -7.95
C PHE A 211 -24.49 8.20 -9.02
N LEU A 212 -23.99 9.44 -9.05
CA LEU A 212 -24.43 10.45 -10.02
C LEU A 212 -24.07 10.04 -11.46
N ILE A 213 -22.87 9.51 -11.69
CA ILE A 213 -22.49 8.99 -13.02
C ILE A 213 -23.50 7.91 -13.46
N GLY A 214 -23.77 6.91 -12.62
CA GLY A 214 -24.75 5.86 -12.94
C GLY A 214 -26.15 6.39 -13.11
N TYR A 215 -26.59 7.29 -12.24
CA TYR A 215 -27.93 7.87 -12.26
C TYR A 215 -28.22 8.66 -13.54
N PHE A 216 -27.25 9.46 -14.01
CA PHE A 216 -27.37 10.30 -15.19
C PHE A 216 -26.91 9.65 -16.49
N ALA A 217 -26.37 8.42 -16.47
CA ALA A 217 -25.92 7.68 -17.65
C ALA A 217 -27.09 7.19 -18.53
N THR A 218 -28.03 8.08 -18.85
CA THR A 218 -29.28 7.73 -19.55
C THR A 218 -29.09 7.39 -21.04
N GLY A 219 -27.92 7.75 -21.63
CA GLY A 219 -27.66 7.57 -23.06
C GLY A 219 -27.49 6.13 -23.56
N ILE A 220 -27.41 5.15 -22.63
CA ILE A 220 -27.21 3.71 -22.94
C ILE A 220 -28.32 2.85 -22.33
N GLY A 221 -29.50 3.42 -22.10
CA GLY A 221 -30.68 2.69 -21.63
C GLY A 221 -30.65 2.24 -20.15
N LEU A 222 -29.71 2.68 -19.35
CA LEU A 222 -29.47 2.25 -17.99
C LEU A 222 -29.26 3.46 -17.03
N GLY A 223 -30.20 4.38 -17.02
CA GLY A 223 -30.18 5.49 -16.04
C GLY A 223 -31.03 5.19 -14.82
N GLY A 224 -31.00 6.13 -13.89
CA GLY A 224 -31.81 6.13 -12.69
C GLY A 224 -31.12 5.49 -11.49
N TRP A 225 -31.85 5.42 -10.40
CA TRP A 225 -31.31 5.06 -9.08
C TRP A 225 -30.66 3.65 -9.02
N ARG A 226 -31.21 2.67 -9.76
CA ARG A 226 -30.62 1.32 -9.80
C ARG A 226 -29.23 1.30 -10.43
N ALA A 227 -29.03 2.05 -11.52
CA ALA A 227 -27.71 2.19 -12.15
C ALA A 227 -26.75 2.97 -11.24
N GLY A 228 -27.22 4.01 -10.56
CA GLY A 228 -26.46 4.72 -9.53
C GLY A 228 -25.98 3.78 -8.42
N LEU A 229 -26.88 2.98 -7.85
CA LEU A 229 -26.54 1.99 -6.82
C LEU A 229 -25.59 0.92 -7.34
N SER A 230 -25.77 0.45 -8.59
CA SER A 230 -24.83 -0.50 -9.20
C SER A 230 -23.41 0.06 -9.22
N MET A 231 -23.23 1.31 -9.67
CA MET A 231 -21.92 1.96 -9.68
C MET A 231 -21.30 2.04 -8.28
N VAL A 232 -22.11 2.31 -7.25
CA VAL A 232 -21.63 2.34 -5.85
C VAL A 232 -21.24 0.95 -5.36
N PHE A 233 -22.12 -0.04 -5.49
CA PHE A 233 -21.85 -1.39 -4.94
C PHE A 233 -20.66 -2.05 -5.62
N TRP A 234 -20.51 -1.92 -6.94
CA TRP A 234 -19.37 -2.44 -7.67
C TRP A 234 -18.12 -1.57 -7.51
N GLY A 235 -18.25 -0.26 -7.68
CA GLY A 235 -17.11 0.67 -7.67
C GLY A 235 -16.54 0.99 -6.28
N LEU A 236 -17.33 0.89 -5.21
CA LEU A 236 -16.84 0.96 -3.83
C LEU A 236 -16.74 -0.44 -3.21
N GLY A 237 -17.86 -1.15 -3.09
CA GLY A 237 -17.94 -2.42 -2.34
C GLY A 237 -17.01 -3.48 -2.92
N VAL A 238 -17.31 -4.01 -4.11
CA VAL A 238 -16.55 -5.10 -4.73
C VAL A 238 -15.11 -4.70 -4.98
N ARG A 239 -14.89 -3.49 -5.49
CA ARG A 239 -13.53 -2.98 -5.75
C ARG A 239 -12.68 -2.93 -4.50
N MET A 240 -13.19 -2.35 -3.38
CA MET A 240 -12.42 -2.29 -2.13
C MET A 240 -12.16 -3.67 -1.54
N VAL A 241 -13.17 -4.55 -1.50
CA VAL A 241 -12.99 -5.94 -1.03
C VAL A 241 -11.89 -6.64 -1.83
N TYR A 242 -11.90 -6.49 -3.17
CA TYR A 242 -10.84 -7.06 -4.01
C TYR A 242 -9.45 -6.54 -3.62
N VAL A 243 -9.26 -5.20 -3.58
CA VAL A 243 -7.95 -4.61 -3.30
C VAL A 243 -7.47 -4.97 -1.90
N LEU A 244 -8.34 -4.90 -0.88
CA LEU A 244 -8.03 -5.29 0.50
C LEU A 244 -7.53 -6.74 0.57
N HIS A 245 -8.32 -7.69 0.07
CA HIS A 245 -7.93 -9.10 0.17
C HIS A 245 -6.69 -9.45 -0.64
N VAL A 246 -6.52 -8.85 -1.82
CA VAL A 246 -5.31 -9.06 -2.63
C VAL A 246 -4.05 -8.55 -1.91
N THR A 247 -4.11 -7.38 -1.28
CA THR A 247 -3.01 -6.86 -0.46
C THR A 247 -2.78 -7.72 0.78
N TRP A 248 -3.84 -8.14 1.48
CA TRP A 248 -3.71 -9.02 2.65
C TRP A 248 -3.16 -10.41 2.30
N MET A 249 -3.40 -10.91 1.07
CA MET A 249 -2.75 -12.13 0.58
C MET A 249 -1.24 -11.96 0.43
N ILE A 250 -0.76 -10.76 0.09
CA ILE A 250 0.68 -10.49 0.07
C ILE A 250 1.26 -10.65 1.48
N ASN A 251 0.60 -10.11 2.50
CA ASN A 251 1.08 -10.22 3.88
C ASN A 251 1.04 -11.66 4.43
N SER A 252 0.03 -12.45 4.04
CA SER A 252 -0.21 -13.80 4.58
C SER A 252 0.32 -14.89 3.65
N VAL A 253 -0.30 -15.04 2.49
CA VAL A 253 -0.12 -16.20 1.60
C VAL A 253 1.30 -16.25 1.05
N THR A 254 1.91 -15.11 0.72
CA THR A 254 3.27 -15.04 0.16
C THR A 254 4.38 -15.17 1.22
N HIS A 255 4.06 -15.23 2.51
CA HIS A 255 4.97 -15.67 3.56
C HIS A 255 4.75 -17.13 3.98
N MET A 256 3.68 -17.78 3.47
CA MET A 256 3.36 -19.18 3.80
C MET A 256 3.66 -20.15 2.64
N TRP A 257 3.31 -19.74 1.40
CA TRP A 257 3.37 -20.60 0.22
C TRP A 257 4.06 -19.94 -0.96
N GLY A 258 4.66 -20.79 -1.82
CA GLY A 258 5.37 -20.36 -3.02
C GLY A 258 6.82 -20.84 -3.05
N TYR A 259 7.57 -20.37 -4.04
CA TYR A 259 8.99 -20.68 -4.15
C TYR A 259 9.85 -19.51 -3.65
N ARG A 260 11.08 -19.82 -3.25
CA ARG A 260 12.11 -18.83 -2.93
C ARG A 260 13.14 -18.79 -4.06
N ARG A 261 13.47 -17.59 -4.50
CA ARG A 261 14.56 -17.34 -5.45
C ARG A 261 15.82 -16.90 -4.74
N TYR A 262 15.65 -16.14 -3.68
CA TYR A 262 16.74 -15.60 -2.87
C TYR A 262 16.61 -16.10 -1.44
N GLU A 263 17.74 -16.26 -0.79
CA GLU A 263 17.79 -16.52 0.64
C GLU A 263 17.67 -15.18 1.37
N THR A 264 16.51 -14.93 1.97
CA THR A 264 16.19 -13.80 2.81
C THR A 264 16.09 -14.23 4.26
N SER A 265 16.19 -13.28 5.20
CA SER A 265 16.10 -13.56 6.64
C SER A 265 14.68 -13.80 7.14
N ASP A 266 13.69 -13.73 6.26
CA ASP A 266 12.25 -13.91 6.50
C ASP A 266 11.67 -15.09 5.72
N ASP A 267 10.36 -15.32 5.81
CA ASP A 267 9.66 -16.43 5.16
C ASP A 267 9.06 -16.05 3.80
N SER A 268 9.39 -14.89 3.25
CA SER A 268 8.86 -14.38 1.98
C SER A 268 9.07 -15.34 0.81
N ARG A 269 8.07 -15.48 -0.06
CA ARG A 269 8.03 -16.38 -1.20
C ARG A 269 7.41 -15.73 -2.41
N ASN A 270 7.77 -16.23 -3.58
CA ASN A 270 7.17 -15.84 -4.85
C ASN A 270 5.98 -16.76 -5.16
N LEU A 271 4.82 -16.18 -5.42
CA LEU A 271 3.60 -16.92 -5.71
C LEU A 271 2.91 -16.32 -6.94
N TRP A 272 2.95 -17.06 -8.06
CA TRP A 272 2.61 -16.56 -9.37
C TRP A 272 1.17 -16.03 -9.50
N TRP A 273 0.19 -16.72 -8.93
CA TRP A 273 -1.20 -16.28 -9.03
C TRP A 273 -1.49 -15.03 -8.18
N VAL A 274 -0.83 -14.87 -7.01
CA VAL A 274 -0.86 -13.62 -6.25
C VAL A 274 -0.14 -12.52 -7.04
N GLY A 275 0.97 -12.85 -7.71
CA GLY A 275 1.66 -11.91 -8.60
C GLY A 275 0.77 -11.35 -9.70
N LEU A 276 -0.07 -12.17 -10.31
CA LEU A 276 -1.04 -11.72 -11.31
C LEU A 276 -2.17 -10.89 -10.70
N LEU A 277 -2.79 -11.35 -9.61
CA LEU A 277 -3.89 -10.65 -8.95
C LEU A 277 -3.45 -9.33 -8.31
N ALA A 278 -2.24 -9.28 -7.77
CA ALA A 278 -1.67 -8.14 -7.05
C ALA A 278 -0.72 -7.30 -7.92
N PHE A 279 -0.88 -7.31 -9.24
CA PHE A 279 -0.16 -6.45 -10.18
C PHE A 279 1.37 -6.55 -10.11
N GLY A 280 1.91 -7.68 -9.66
CA GLY A 280 3.34 -7.94 -9.53
C GLY A 280 3.82 -8.14 -8.08
N GLU A 281 3.04 -7.74 -7.07
CA GLU A 281 3.47 -7.79 -5.67
C GLU A 281 3.62 -9.21 -5.10
N GLY A 282 3.07 -10.24 -5.76
CA GLY A 282 3.24 -11.63 -5.36
C GLY A 282 4.63 -12.23 -5.68
N TRP A 283 5.52 -11.49 -6.36
CA TRP A 283 6.95 -11.82 -6.47
C TRP A 283 7.71 -11.37 -5.20
N HIS A 284 7.20 -11.75 -4.08
CA HIS A 284 7.45 -11.14 -2.78
C HIS A 284 8.83 -11.48 -2.20
N ASN A 285 9.36 -12.68 -2.46
CA ASN A 285 10.75 -13.01 -2.10
C ASN A 285 11.77 -12.20 -2.91
N ASN A 286 11.47 -11.93 -4.19
CA ASN A 286 12.33 -11.05 -4.99
C ASN A 286 12.34 -9.64 -4.40
N HIS A 287 11.16 -9.15 -3.97
CA HIS A 287 11.00 -7.85 -3.36
C HIS A 287 11.73 -7.76 -2.01
N HIS A 288 11.55 -8.73 -1.12
CA HIS A 288 12.24 -8.76 0.17
C HIS A 288 13.76 -8.83 0.01
N ALA A 289 14.24 -9.54 -1.02
CA ALA A 289 15.67 -9.59 -1.31
C ALA A 289 16.25 -8.25 -1.79
N TYR A 290 15.48 -7.47 -2.57
CA TYR A 290 15.92 -6.22 -3.17
C TYR A 290 14.82 -5.17 -3.14
N GLN A 291 14.51 -4.67 -1.96
CA GLN A 291 13.33 -3.85 -1.66
C GLN A 291 13.18 -2.59 -2.53
N ARG A 292 14.30 -1.96 -2.93
CA ARG A 292 14.31 -0.75 -3.75
C ARG A 292 14.17 -1.01 -5.26
N VAL A 293 14.33 -2.25 -5.71
CA VAL A 293 14.20 -2.55 -7.14
C VAL A 293 12.76 -2.33 -7.59
N ALA A 294 12.58 -1.52 -8.64
CA ALA A 294 11.25 -1.14 -9.12
C ALA A 294 10.49 -2.29 -9.75
N SER A 295 11.19 -3.29 -10.34
CA SER A 295 10.58 -4.52 -10.83
C SER A 295 10.67 -5.61 -9.77
N GLN A 296 9.56 -6.16 -9.37
CA GLN A 296 9.54 -7.33 -8.48
C GLN A 296 9.63 -8.64 -9.26
N GLY A 297 9.20 -8.67 -10.52
CA GLY A 297 9.47 -9.77 -11.45
C GLY A 297 10.94 -9.75 -11.89
N HIS A 298 11.70 -10.81 -11.57
CA HIS A 298 13.11 -10.95 -11.91
C HIS A 298 13.38 -12.02 -13.00
N ARG A 299 12.31 -12.69 -13.48
CA ARG A 299 12.34 -13.61 -14.62
C ARG A 299 11.38 -13.10 -15.68
N TRP A 300 11.58 -13.48 -16.93
CA TRP A 300 10.77 -13.04 -18.07
C TRP A 300 9.28 -13.40 -17.95
N TRP A 301 8.94 -14.47 -17.22
CA TRP A 301 7.57 -14.92 -16.98
C TRP A 301 6.96 -14.39 -15.67
N GLU A 302 7.76 -13.76 -14.82
CA GLU A 302 7.32 -13.09 -13.59
C GLU A 302 6.71 -11.73 -13.97
N ILE A 303 5.48 -11.76 -14.48
CA ILE A 303 4.77 -10.56 -14.97
C ILE A 303 4.57 -9.57 -13.83
N ASP A 304 5.01 -8.34 -14.04
CA ASP A 304 4.91 -7.25 -13.08
C ASP A 304 4.24 -6.03 -13.73
N PHE A 305 2.92 -6.01 -13.64
CA PHE A 305 2.12 -4.96 -14.26
C PHE A 305 2.44 -3.56 -13.70
N THR A 306 2.69 -3.46 -12.41
CA THR A 306 3.06 -2.19 -11.76
C THR A 306 4.37 -1.65 -12.31
N TYR A 307 5.35 -2.52 -12.56
CA TYR A 307 6.61 -2.09 -13.18
C TYR A 307 6.41 -1.56 -14.60
N TYR A 308 5.50 -2.16 -15.37
CA TYR A 308 5.19 -1.64 -16.71
C TYR A 308 4.59 -0.24 -16.67
N LEU A 309 3.76 0.08 -15.67
CA LEU A 309 3.25 1.43 -15.46
C LEU A 309 4.38 2.40 -15.07
N ILE A 310 5.30 2.01 -14.18
CA ILE A 310 6.47 2.83 -13.83
C ILE A 310 7.35 3.07 -15.06
N TRP A 311 7.61 2.03 -15.86
CA TRP A 311 8.36 2.14 -17.10
C TRP A 311 7.69 3.10 -18.10
N LEU A 312 6.37 3.05 -18.23
CA LEU A 312 5.62 3.98 -19.07
C LEU A 312 5.76 5.42 -18.54
N MET A 313 5.63 5.63 -17.23
CA MET A 313 5.84 6.95 -16.62
C MET A 313 7.26 7.48 -16.90
N GLU A 314 8.28 6.62 -16.83
CA GLU A 314 9.66 6.99 -17.18
C GLU A 314 9.77 7.42 -18.65
N LYS A 315 9.14 6.70 -19.58
CA LYS A 315 9.16 7.03 -21.02
C LYS A 315 8.52 8.37 -21.34
N VAL A 316 7.51 8.78 -20.60
CA VAL A 316 6.84 10.08 -20.77
C VAL A 316 7.41 11.18 -19.84
N GLY A 317 8.51 10.92 -19.15
CA GLY A 317 9.21 11.90 -18.32
C GLY A 317 8.53 12.19 -16.97
N LEU A 318 7.57 11.37 -16.55
CA LEU A 318 6.90 11.50 -15.24
C LEU A 318 7.61 10.73 -14.12
N ALA A 319 8.55 9.84 -14.44
CA ALA A 319 9.39 9.15 -13.49
C ALA A 319 10.86 9.16 -13.94
N TRP A 320 11.78 9.16 -12.98
CA TRP A 320 13.23 9.08 -13.22
C TRP A 320 13.93 8.35 -12.06
N ASP A 321 15.23 8.09 -12.20
CA ASP A 321 16.03 7.34 -11.22
C ASP A 321 15.36 6.00 -10.82
N VAL A 322 14.81 5.31 -11.82
CA VAL A 322 14.15 4.02 -11.63
C VAL A 322 15.19 2.96 -11.32
N VAL A 323 15.19 2.44 -10.10
CA VAL A 323 16.14 1.42 -9.63
C VAL A 323 15.82 0.07 -10.28
N ARG A 324 16.79 -0.50 -10.99
CA ARG A 324 16.64 -1.80 -11.67
C ARG A 324 17.57 -2.84 -11.07
N LEU A 325 17.22 -4.10 -11.19
CA LEU A 325 18.04 -5.21 -10.70
C LEU A 325 19.48 -5.17 -11.24
N ARG A 326 19.67 -4.77 -12.49
CA ARG A 326 20.99 -4.61 -13.12
C ARG A 326 21.86 -3.51 -12.49
N ASP A 327 21.23 -2.57 -11.79
CA ASP A 327 21.90 -1.43 -11.15
C ASP A 327 22.44 -1.80 -9.75
N ILE A 328 22.05 -2.98 -9.25
CA ILE A 328 22.54 -3.50 -7.97
C ILE A 328 23.98 -4.00 -8.13
N PRO A 329 24.93 -3.53 -7.30
CA PRO A 329 26.32 -3.97 -7.36
C PRO A 329 26.43 -5.50 -7.24
N LYS A 330 27.29 -6.12 -8.08
CA LYS A 330 27.57 -7.55 -7.98
C LYS A 330 28.14 -7.88 -6.62
N GLY A 331 27.60 -8.92 -5.98
CA GLY A 331 28.02 -9.35 -4.64
C GLY A 331 27.21 -8.71 -3.50
N THR A 332 26.27 -7.79 -3.78
CA THR A 332 25.31 -7.32 -2.78
C THR A 332 24.49 -8.51 -2.28
N ARG A 333 24.53 -8.75 -0.97
CA ARG A 333 23.70 -9.82 -0.37
C ARG A 333 22.23 -9.39 -0.35
N PRO A 334 21.30 -10.33 -0.57
CA PRO A 334 19.88 -10.12 -0.28
C PRO A 334 19.65 -9.64 1.17
N ALA A 335 18.59 -8.87 1.38
CA ALA A 335 18.21 -8.35 2.69
C ALA A 335 17.75 -9.44 3.67
#